data_37edeaaa2c39179cbc4b9da2b73907e2
#
_entry.id   37edeaaa2c39179cbc4b9da2b73907e2
#
_cell.length_a   1.000
_cell.length_b   1.000
_cell.length_c   1.000
_cell.angle_alpha   90.00
_cell.angle_beta   90.00
_cell.angle_gamma   90.00
#
_symmetry.space_group_name_H-M   'P 1'
#
loop_
_entity.id
_entity.type
_entity.pdbx_description
1 polymer ?
#
loop_
_entity_poly.entity_id
_entity_poly.type
_entity_poly.pdbx_seq_one_letter_code
_entity_poly.pdbx_strand_id
1 'polypeptide(L)'
;MSTIEQALNQTNGAGKVRRDIVRFGDGENDYFTAAGTDEDFAALTEILAKVAESPEQLKKMRDMPMSERPGLVISKGERSSYGYCAKTVLSISKITGTGYKAAAVFAHEFQHQCQYVYGNAQRFAHAFSLKESILEERIGEAAAETAAYQYLYDVKDNNPQAQTAYKAALEKRGMRAYALARRKGESEPDCVLAGMQGYADNLRLA
;
A
#
# COMPACT_ATOMS: atom_id res chain seq x y z
N MET A 1 0.68 -19.26 17.72
CA MET A 1 1.67 -18.18 17.47
C MET A 1 0.94 -17.05 16.77
N SER A 2 1.15 -15.79 17.21
CA SER A 2 0.50 -14.65 16.53
C SER A 2 1.12 -14.44 15.14
N THR A 3 0.39 -13.86 14.21
CA THR A 3 0.82 -13.57 12.83
C THR A 3 2.12 -12.72 12.82
N ILE A 4 2.31 -11.88 13.86
CA ILE A 4 3.53 -11.08 14.06
C ILE A 4 4.72 -11.98 14.43
N GLU A 5 4.53 -13.04 15.22
CA GLU A 5 5.60 -13.98 15.58
C GLU A 5 6.04 -14.82 14.37
N GLN A 6 5.12 -15.15 13.47
CA GLN A 6 5.45 -15.81 12.20
C GLN A 6 6.24 -14.89 11.26
N ALA A 7 5.85 -13.60 11.16
CA ALA A 7 6.59 -12.61 10.39
C ALA A 7 7.98 -12.34 10.99
N LEU A 8 8.13 -12.30 12.32
CA LEU A 8 9.40 -12.12 13.02
C LEU A 8 10.37 -13.29 12.80
N ASN A 9 9.86 -14.53 12.72
CA ASN A 9 10.69 -15.71 12.44
C ASN A 9 11.23 -15.73 11.00
N GLN A 10 10.61 -15.01 10.08
CA GLN A 10 11.09 -14.82 8.70
C GLN A 10 12.14 -13.69 8.58
N THR A 11 12.29 -12.84 9.62
CA THR A 11 13.22 -11.69 9.62
C THR A 11 14.61 -11.99 10.16
N ASN A 12 15.06 -13.25 10.24
CA ASN A 12 16.37 -13.65 10.79
C ASN A 12 17.57 -12.96 10.11
N GLY A 13 17.81 -11.72 10.48
CA GLY A 13 19.00 -10.93 10.20
C GLY A 13 19.74 -10.65 11.49
N ALA A 14 21.04 -10.37 11.45
CA ALA A 14 21.98 -10.28 12.57
C ALA A 14 21.73 -9.12 13.58
N GLY A 15 20.51 -8.60 13.70
CA GLY A 15 20.16 -7.52 14.63
C GLY A 15 19.13 -7.96 15.68
N LYS A 16 19.16 -7.32 16.86
CA LYS A 16 18.16 -7.53 17.90
C LYS A 16 16.80 -6.99 17.41
N VAL A 17 15.83 -7.89 17.27
CA VAL A 17 14.46 -7.53 16.91
C VAL A 17 13.76 -6.90 18.12
N ARG A 18 13.10 -5.76 17.91
CA ARG A 18 12.28 -5.07 18.91
C ARG A 18 10.89 -4.76 18.36
N ARG A 19 9.98 -4.40 19.24
CA ARG A 19 8.67 -3.82 18.90
C ARG A 19 8.65 -2.39 19.41
N ASP A 20 8.19 -1.48 18.57
CA ASP A 20 8.09 -0.06 18.89
C ASP A 20 7.08 0.62 17.95
N ILE A 21 6.94 1.93 18.06
CA ILE A 21 6.13 2.74 17.13
C ILE A 21 7.00 3.34 16.03
N VAL A 22 6.38 3.55 14.86
CA VAL A 22 6.94 4.34 13.75
C VAL A 22 5.95 5.44 13.40
N ARG A 23 6.41 6.71 13.42
CA ARG A 23 5.55 7.87 13.17
C ARG A 23 5.47 8.19 11.68
N PHE A 24 4.28 8.68 11.27
CA PHE A 24 4.04 9.20 9.93
C PHE A 24 3.61 10.68 9.93
N GLY A 25 3.55 11.32 11.09
CA GLY A 25 3.19 12.72 11.26
C GLY A 25 3.48 13.20 12.68
N ASP A 26 3.10 14.45 12.95
CA ASP A 26 3.37 15.15 14.22
C ASP A 26 2.22 15.00 15.24
N GLY A 27 1.09 14.43 14.83
CA GLY A 27 -0.05 14.18 15.72
C GLY A 27 0.29 13.12 16.79
N GLU A 28 -0.32 13.22 17.95
CA GLU A 28 -0.13 12.27 19.04
C GLU A 28 -0.39 10.81 18.58
N ASN A 29 -1.40 10.62 17.75
CA ASN A 29 -1.83 9.32 17.21
C ASN A 29 -1.30 9.04 15.78
N ASP A 30 -0.37 9.84 15.26
CA ASP A 30 0.19 9.67 13.91
C ASP A 30 1.30 8.60 13.91
N TYR A 31 0.97 7.36 14.28
CA TYR A 31 1.92 6.23 14.31
C TYR A 31 1.28 4.88 13.97
N PHE A 32 2.13 3.94 13.60
CA PHE A 32 1.86 2.51 13.54
C PHE A 32 2.74 1.78 14.56
N THR A 33 2.31 0.62 15.03
CA THR A 33 3.20 -0.32 15.69
C THR A 33 4.05 -1.03 14.64
N ALA A 34 5.31 -1.31 14.96
CA ALA A 34 6.22 -2.01 14.07
C ALA A 34 7.03 -3.05 14.81
N ALA A 35 7.56 -4.03 14.08
CA ALA A 35 8.49 -5.01 14.59
C ALA A 35 9.63 -5.23 13.60
N GLY A 36 10.88 -5.20 14.08
CA GLY A 36 12.06 -5.34 13.24
C GLY A 36 13.36 -4.96 13.93
N THR A 37 14.41 -4.87 13.15
CA THR A 37 15.73 -4.36 13.56
C THR A 37 15.75 -2.83 13.52
N ASP A 38 16.79 -2.17 14.01
CA ASP A 38 16.94 -0.72 13.89
C ASP A 38 17.01 -0.26 12.42
N GLU A 39 17.60 -1.09 11.54
CA GLU A 39 17.60 -0.85 10.09
C GLU A 39 16.18 -0.88 9.52
N ASP A 40 15.35 -1.83 9.94
CA ASP A 40 13.96 -1.94 9.51
C ASP A 40 13.13 -0.74 9.99
N PHE A 41 13.35 -0.27 11.22
CA PHE A 41 12.72 0.94 11.75
C PHE A 41 13.11 2.19 10.96
N ALA A 42 14.39 2.34 10.61
CA ALA A 42 14.86 3.44 9.78
C ALA A 42 14.19 3.41 8.40
N ALA A 43 14.13 2.23 7.78
CA ALA A 43 13.47 2.04 6.48
C ALA A 43 11.97 2.37 6.53
N LEU A 44 11.25 1.87 7.53
CA LEU A 44 9.82 2.18 7.73
C LEU A 44 9.58 3.66 7.95
N THR A 45 10.44 4.33 8.74
CA THR A 45 10.35 5.78 8.97
C THR A 45 10.49 6.55 7.66
N GLU A 46 11.46 6.18 6.83
CA GLU A 46 11.66 6.83 5.53
C GLU A 46 10.49 6.59 4.58
N ILE A 47 9.98 5.36 4.52
CA ILE A 47 8.81 5.02 3.69
C ILE A 47 7.59 5.82 4.13
N LEU A 48 7.28 5.84 5.43
CA LEU A 48 6.11 6.54 5.96
C LEU A 48 6.20 8.05 5.77
N ALA A 49 7.39 8.64 5.91
CA ALA A 49 7.61 10.06 5.61
C ALA A 49 7.25 10.38 4.15
N LYS A 50 7.64 9.51 3.19
CA LYS A 50 7.28 9.69 1.78
C LYS A 50 5.79 9.46 1.52
N VAL A 51 5.17 8.48 2.18
CA VAL A 51 3.70 8.25 2.07
C VAL A 51 2.93 9.48 2.53
N ALA A 52 3.38 10.10 3.63
CA ALA A 52 2.76 11.29 4.21
C ALA A 52 2.90 12.56 3.33
N GLU A 53 3.74 12.55 2.30
CA GLU A 53 3.80 13.62 1.30
C GLU A 53 2.51 13.71 0.44
N SER A 54 1.72 12.62 0.35
CA SER A 54 0.39 12.65 -0.26
C SER A 54 -0.65 13.01 0.80
N PRO A 55 -1.37 14.14 0.65
CA PRO A 55 -2.42 14.55 1.59
C PRO A 55 -3.52 13.50 1.73
N GLU A 56 -3.85 12.81 0.63
CA GLU A 56 -4.87 11.77 0.64
C GLU A 56 -4.41 10.53 1.42
N GLN A 57 -3.18 10.08 1.24
CA GLN A 57 -2.66 8.94 1.99
C GLN A 57 -2.49 9.29 3.47
N LEU A 58 -2.01 10.49 3.80
CA LEU A 58 -1.93 10.97 5.17
C LEU A 58 -3.30 10.98 5.83
N LYS A 59 -4.33 11.48 5.12
CA LYS A 59 -5.70 11.46 5.60
C LYS A 59 -6.19 10.03 5.86
N LYS A 60 -6.00 9.10 4.92
CA LYS A 60 -6.40 7.69 5.10
C LYS A 60 -5.73 7.05 6.33
N MET A 61 -4.45 7.31 6.55
CA MET A 61 -3.72 6.80 7.73
C MET A 61 -4.28 7.38 9.04
N ARG A 62 -4.64 8.66 9.07
CA ARG A 62 -5.23 9.31 10.24
C ARG A 62 -6.65 8.86 10.53
N ASP A 63 -7.46 8.68 9.48
CA ASP A 63 -8.87 8.28 9.61
C ASP A 63 -9.02 6.82 10.06
N MET A 64 -7.97 5.99 9.88
CA MET A 64 -8.02 4.58 10.30
C MET A 64 -8.00 4.48 11.83
N PRO A 65 -9.00 3.83 12.46
CA PRO A 65 -9.03 3.62 13.90
C PRO A 65 -7.74 2.92 14.38
N MET A 66 -7.20 3.33 15.50
CA MET A 66 -5.95 2.79 16.06
C MET A 66 -5.98 1.27 16.25
N SER A 67 -7.15 0.73 16.67
CA SER A 67 -7.36 -0.72 16.84
C SER A 67 -7.32 -1.51 15.53
N GLU A 68 -7.52 -0.85 14.40
CA GLU A 68 -7.58 -1.46 13.08
C GLU A 68 -6.29 -1.22 12.26
N ARG A 69 -5.34 -0.45 12.80
CA ARG A 69 -4.05 -0.22 12.14
C ARG A 69 -3.23 -1.51 12.13
N PRO A 70 -2.68 -1.93 10.98
CA PRO A 70 -1.82 -3.09 10.92
C PRO A 70 -0.49 -2.83 11.61
N GLY A 71 0.12 -3.87 12.20
CA GLY A 71 1.53 -3.84 12.56
C GLY A 71 2.41 -3.84 11.32
N LEU A 72 3.47 -3.03 11.29
CA LEU A 72 4.37 -2.91 10.15
C LEU A 72 5.60 -3.80 10.32
N VAL A 73 6.03 -4.43 9.22
CA VAL A 73 7.27 -5.21 9.17
C VAL A 73 7.98 -5.02 7.82
N ILE A 74 9.31 -5.10 7.81
CA ILE A 74 10.09 -5.28 6.59
C ILE A 74 10.39 -6.77 6.44
N SER A 75 9.96 -7.36 5.33
CA SER A 75 10.26 -8.76 5.01
C SER A 75 11.49 -8.87 4.12
N LYS A 76 12.21 -10.00 4.20
CA LYS A 76 13.36 -10.26 3.31
C LYS A 76 12.95 -10.42 1.84
N GLY A 77 11.65 -10.60 1.59
CA GLY A 77 11.04 -10.73 0.27
C GLY A 77 11.44 -12.05 -0.40
N GLU A 78 10.46 -12.88 -0.65
CA GLU A 78 10.57 -13.86 -1.71
C GLU A 78 10.32 -13.15 -3.04
N ARG A 79 10.91 -13.63 -4.12
CA ARG A 79 11.02 -12.97 -5.44
C ARG A 79 9.69 -12.57 -6.10
N SER A 80 8.54 -12.90 -5.52
CA SER A 80 7.22 -12.76 -6.14
C SER A 80 6.35 -11.62 -5.61
N SER A 81 6.63 -11.04 -4.44
CA SER A 81 5.81 -9.93 -3.92
C SER A 81 6.65 -8.77 -3.41
N TYR A 82 6.23 -7.55 -3.71
CA TYR A 82 6.84 -6.33 -3.19
C TYR A 82 6.30 -5.93 -1.83
N GLY A 83 5.09 -6.39 -1.49
CA GLY A 83 4.41 -6.16 -0.23
C GLY A 83 3.40 -7.26 0.05
N TYR A 84 2.76 -7.20 1.19
CA TYR A 84 1.68 -8.10 1.60
C TYR A 84 0.89 -7.46 2.75
N CYS A 85 -0.43 -7.49 2.64
CA CYS A 85 -1.33 -7.09 3.73
C CYS A 85 -2.17 -8.28 4.19
N ALA A 86 -2.09 -8.59 5.48
CA ALA A 86 -3.08 -9.39 6.18
C ALA A 86 -3.72 -8.50 7.23
N LYS A 87 -4.96 -8.77 7.62
CA LYS A 87 -5.76 -7.95 8.54
C LYS A 87 -5.01 -7.30 9.72
N THR A 88 -3.94 -7.91 10.21
CA THR A 88 -3.18 -7.44 11.37
C THR A 88 -1.74 -7.04 11.07
N VAL A 89 -1.24 -7.31 9.87
CA VAL A 89 0.16 -7.06 9.48
C VAL A 89 0.22 -6.55 8.06
N LEU A 90 0.96 -5.46 7.85
CA LEU A 90 1.39 -4.96 6.56
C LEU A 90 2.90 -5.13 6.45
N SER A 91 3.33 -5.85 5.43
CA SER A 91 4.73 -6.13 5.15
C SER A 91 5.18 -5.46 3.88
N ILE A 92 6.37 -4.85 3.89
CA ILE A 92 7.03 -4.34 2.70
C ILE A 92 8.31 -5.14 2.49
N SER A 93 8.55 -5.58 1.26
CA SER A 93 9.74 -6.32 0.91
C SER A 93 10.99 -5.43 0.92
N LYS A 94 12.08 -5.90 1.54
CA LYS A 94 13.38 -5.21 1.56
C LYS A 94 13.91 -4.90 0.15
N ILE A 95 13.55 -5.69 -0.86
CA ILE A 95 13.97 -5.48 -2.25
C ILE A 95 13.33 -4.22 -2.90
N THR A 96 12.27 -3.67 -2.31
CA THR A 96 11.63 -2.42 -2.76
C THR A 96 12.47 -1.18 -2.43
N GLY A 97 13.39 -1.29 -1.47
CA GLY A 97 14.13 -0.16 -0.91
C GLY A 97 13.24 0.74 -0.06
N THR A 98 13.60 2.01 0.06
CA THR A 98 12.90 3.03 0.89
C THR A 98 12.39 4.23 0.08
N GLY A 99 12.52 4.19 -1.25
CA GLY A 99 12.12 5.27 -2.14
C GLY A 99 10.60 5.36 -2.40
N TYR A 100 10.23 6.23 -3.33
CA TYR A 100 8.83 6.42 -3.75
C TYR A 100 8.16 5.15 -4.28
N LYS A 101 8.94 4.19 -4.80
CA LYS A 101 8.42 2.87 -5.17
C LYS A 101 7.93 2.10 -3.93
N ALA A 102 8.70 2.09 -2.85
CA ALA A 102 8.29 1.44 -1.59
C ALA A 102 7.09 2.13 -0.95
N ALA A 103 7.03 3.46 -1.01
CA ALA A 103 5.86 4.22 -0.55
C ALA A 103 4.61 3.93 -1.41
N ALA A 104 4.75 3.73 -2.72
CA ALA A 104 3.64 3.31 -3.58
C ALA A 104 3.17 1.88 -3.25
N VAL A 105 4.09 0.97 -2.94
CA VAL A 105 3.75 -0.38 -2.44
C VAL A 105 3.02 -0.28 -1.09
N PHE A 106 3.49 0.57 -0.18
CA PHE A 106 2.76 0.80 1.07
C PHE A 106 1.32 1.29 0.81
N ALA A 107 1.13 2.27 -0.08
CA ALA A 107 -0.20 2.79 -0.42
C ALA A 107 -1.12 1.69 -1.00
N HIS A 108 -0.58 0.79 -1.82
CA HIS A 108 -1.27 -0.39 -2.34
C HIS A 108 -1.70 -1.32 -1.19
N GLU A 109 -0.76 -1.77 -0.36
CA GLU A 109 -1.05 -2.70 0.74
C GLU A 109 -1.96 -2.07 1.80
N PHE A 110 -1.80 -0.78 2.07
CA PHE A 110 -2.67 -0.06 3.00
C PHE A 110 -4.10 0.08 2.47
N GLN A 111 -4.29 0.13 1.15
CA GLN A 111 -5.63 0.08 0.57
C GLN A 111 -6.31 -1.26 0.82
N HIS A 112 -5.59 -2.38 0.82
CA HIS A 112 -6.14 -3.66 1.26
C HIS A 112 -6.59 -3.60 2.73
N GLN A 113 -5.81 -2.95 3.61
CA GLN A 113 -6.24 -2.74 5.00
C GLN A 113 -7.54 -1.92 5.08
N CYS A 114 -7.67 -0.86 4.28
CA CYS A 114 -8.90 -0.10 4.18
C CYS A 114 -10.08 -0.97 3.71
N GLN A 115 -9.87 -1.88 2.77
CA GLN A 115 -10.89 -2.83 2.31
C GLN A 115 -11.29 -3.80 3.43
N TYR A 116 -10.37 -4.26 4.26
CA TYR A 116 -10.68 -5.11 5.43
C TYR A 116 -11.50 -4.36 6.48
N VAL A 117 -11.17 -3.10 6.76
CA VAL A 117 -11.81 -2.31 7.82
C VAL A 117 -13.16 -1.76 7.38
N TYR A 118 -13.26 -1.19 6.19
CA TYR A 118 -14.44 -0.46 5.71
C TYR A 118 -15.24 -1.23 4.67
N GLY A 119 -14.61 -2.22 4.03
CA GLY A 119 -15.27 -3.05 3.02
C GLY A 119 -16.07 -4.19 3.62
N ASN A 120 -17.09 -4.65 2.89
CA ASN A 120 -17.89 -5.82 3.28
C ASN A 120 -17.25 -7.16 2.85
N ALA A 121 -16.04 -7.15 2.29
CA ALA A 121 -15.39 -8.30 1.66
C ALA A 121 -15.35 -9.56 2.56
N GLN A 122 -15.14 -9.39 3.87
CA GLN A 122 -15.08 -10.52 4.81
C GLN A 122 -16.44 -11.08 5.25
N ARG A 123 -17.53 -10.32 5.10
CA ARG A 123 -18.85 -10.79 5.52
C ARG A 123 -19.46 -11.83 4.58
N PHE A 124 -18.94 -11.91 3.36
CA PHE A 124 -19.53 -12.70 2.28
C PHE A 124 -18.61 -13.81 1.72
N ALA A 125 -17.41 -13.99 2.27
CA ALA A 125 -16.43 -14.97 1.78
C ALA A 125 -16.98 -16.41 1.65
N HIS A 126 -18.04 -16.75 2.40
CA HIS A 126 -18.72 -18.06 2.32
C HIS A 126 -20.00 -18.04 1.48
N ALA A 127 -20.42 -16.86 0.98
CA ALA A 127 -21.68 -16.68 0.26
C ALA A 127 -21.49 -16.61 -1.27
N PHE A 128 -20.25 -16.48 -1.74
CA PHE A 128 -19.95 -16.31 -3.17
C PHE A 128 -19.60 -17.63 -3.85
N SER A 129 -20.00 -17.76 -5.11
CA SER A 129 -19.43 -18.74 -6.01
C SER A 129 -17.92 -18.44 -6.23
N LEU A 130 -17.16 -19.45 -6.68
CA LEU A 130 -15.75 -19.27 -7.03
C LEU A 130 -15.53 -18.12 -8.03
N LYS A 131 -16.43 -17.96 -9.00
CA LYS A 131 -16.37 -16.87 -9.99
C LYS A 131 -16.52 -15.49 -9.34
N GLU A 132 -17.45 -15.36 -8.43
CA GLU A 132 -17.68 -14.08 -7.69
C GLU A 132 -16.51 -13.77 -6.77
N SER A 133 -15.94 -14.76 -6.08
CA SER A 133 -14.76 -14.58 -5.23
C SER A 133 -13.55 -14.12 -6.03
N ILE A 134 -13.30 -14.68 -7.22
CA ILE A 134 -12.22 -14.23 -8.13
C ILE A 134 -12.48 -12.81 -8.63
N LEU A 135 -13.72 -12.46 -8.93
CA LEU A 135 -14.05 -11.11 -9.39
C LEU A 135 -13.81 -10.09 -8.27
N GLU A 136 -14.23 -10.41 -7.04
CA GLU A 136 -14.03 -9.54 -5.88
C GLU A 136 -12.55 -9.32 -5.59
N GLU A 137 -11.73 -10.37 -5.62
CA GLU A 137 -10.28 -10.27 -5.48
C GLU A 137 -9.68 -9.35 -6.55
N ARG A 138 -10.07 -9.50 -7.82
CA ARG A 138 -9.60 -8.64 -8.91
C ARG A 138 -10.01 -7.18 -8.77
N ILE A 139 -11.20 -6.92 -8.26
CA ILE A 139 -11.67 -5.55 -7.96
C ILE A 139 -10.85 -4.98 -6.80
N GLY A 140 -10.59 -5.78 -5.78
CA GLY A 140 -9.74 -5.41 -4.64
C GLY A 140 -8.33 -5.01 -5.09
N GLU A 141 -7.71 -5.84 -5.92
CA GLU A 141 -6.39 -5.57 -6.49
C GLU A 141 -6.37 -4.32 -7.38
N ALA A 142 -7.40 -4.15 -8.24
CA ALA A 142 -7.51 -2.95 -9.08
C ALA A 142 -7.62 -1.66 -8.25
N ALA A 143 -8.37 -1.69 -7.16
CA ALA A 143 -8.49 -0.56 -6.24
C ALA A 143 -7.17 -0.29 -5.48
N ALA A 144 -6.47 -1.33 -5.04
CA ALA A 144 -5.19 -1.23 -4.36
C ALA A 144 -4.10 -0.65 -5.30
N GLU A 145 -4.01 -1.16 -6.52
CA GLU A 145 -3.09 -0.64 -7.53
C GLU A 145 -3.41 0.83 -7.87
N THR A 146 -4.68 1.20 -7.91
CA THR A 146 -5.10 2.59 -8.16
C THR A 146 -4.74 3.51 -6.99
N ALA A 147 -4.74 3.04 -5.75
CA ALA A 147 -4.25 3.82 -4.61
C ALA A 147 -2.74 4.13 -4.73
N ALA A 148 -1.94 3.20 -5.26
CA ALA A 148 -0.54 3.47 -5.60
C ALA A 148 -0.40 4.51 -6.73
N TYR A 149 -1.30 4.49 -7.74
CA TYR A 149 -1.31 5.48 -8.81
C TYR A 149 -1.68 6.88 -8.29
N GLN A 150 -2.69 6.98 -7.44
CA GLN A 150 -3.08 8.20 -6.76
C GLN A 150 -1.90 8.79 -6.01
N TYR A 151 -1.26 7.99 -5.15
CA TYR A 151 -0.07 8.40 -4.41
C TYR A 151 1.02 8.97 -5.33
N LEU A 152 1.43 8.22 -6.36
CA LEU A 152 2.47 8.66 -7.28
C LEU A 152 2.09 9.94 -8.06
N TYR A 153 0.82 10.10 -8.40
CA TYR A 153 0.32 11.31 -9.04
C TYR A 153 0.40 12.51 -8.10
N ASP A 154 0.05 12.35 -6.84
CA ASP A 154 0.06 13.43 -5.84
C ASP A 154 1.47 13.95 -5.59
N VAL A 155 2.46 13.06 -5.52
CA VAL A 155 3.85 13.43 -5.16
C VAL A 155 4.76 13.72 -6.36
N LYS A 156 4.28 13.53 -7.60
CA LYS A 156 5.12 13.58 -8.83
C LYS A 156 5.95 14.85 -9.01
N ASP A 157 5.49 15.97 -8.45
CA ASP A 157 6.13 17.27 -8.60
C ASP A 157 6.97 17.68 -7.37
N ASN A 158 7.03 16.85 -6.32
CA ASN A 158 7.74 17.17 -5.08
C ASN A 158 9.26 17.21 -5.29
N ASN A 159 9.82 16.28 -6.07
CA ASN A 159 11.24 16.23 -6.36
C ASN A 159 11.53 15.29 -7.57
N PRO A 160 12.78 15.28 -8.11
CA PRO A 160 13.16 14.46 -9.26
C PRO A 160 12.98 12.94 -9.05
N GLN A 161 13.13 12.44 -7.82
CA GLN A 161 12.97 11.02 -7.53
C GLN A 161 11.49 10.61 -7.60
N ALA A 162 10.59 11.43 -7.04
CA ALA A 162 9.15 11.26 -7.15
C ALA A 162 8.70 11.28 -8.62
N GLN A 163 9.20 12.25 -9.40
CA GLN A 163 8.92 12.33 -10.84
C GLN A 163 9.40 11.09 -11.59
N THR A 164 10.57 10.55 -11.24
CA THR A 164 11.10 9.32 -11.86
C THR A 164 10.20 8.14 -11.57
N ALA A 165 9.76 7.96 -10.32
CA ALA A 165 8.85 6.89 -9.93
C ALA A 165 7.49 7.02 -10.65
N TYR A 166 6.94 8.24 -10.74
CA TYR A 166 5.74 8.54 -11.49
C TYR A 166 5.87 8.18 -12.98
N LYS A 167 6.95 8.61 -13.64
CA LYS A 167 7.21 8.32 -15.06
C LYS A 167 7.32 6.82 -15.33
N ALA A 168 8.00 6.08 -14.46
CA ALA A 168 8.08 4.62 -14.57
C ALA A 168 6.71 3.96 -14.44
N ALA A 169 5.84 4.45 -13.56
CA ALA A 169 4.50 3.93 -13.39
C ALA A 169 3.58 4.20 -14.61
N LEU A 170 3.87 5.23 -15.42
CA LEU A 170 3.11 5.51 -16.65
C LEU A 170 3.22 4.42 -17.72
N GLU A 171 4.13 3.46 -17.59
CA GLU A 171 4.15 2.27 -18.44
C GLU A 171 2.91 1.39 -18.24
N LYS A 172 2.30 1.43 -17.05
CA LYS A 172 1.06 0.72 -16.73
C LYS A 172 -0.15 1.46 -17.31
N ARG A 173 -1.07 0.73 -17.95
CA ARG A 173 -2.30 1.30 -18.53
C ARG A 173 -3.18 1.99 -17.50
N GLY A 174 -3.35 1.36 -16.32
CA GLY A 174 -4.12 1.93 -15.22
C GLY A 174 -3.61 3.29 -14.79
N MET A 175 -2.27 3.43 -14.65
CA MET A 175 -1.65 4.71 -14.30
C MET A 175 -1.90 5.77 -15.37
N ARG A 176 -1.79 5.43 -16.66
CA ARG A 176 -2.07 6.37 -17.75
C ARG A 176 -3.52 6.83 -17.75
N ALA A 177 -4.46 5.89 -17.54
CA ALA A 177 -5.89 6.21 -17.49
C ALA A 177 -6.21 7.13 -16.31
N TYR A 178 -5.71 6.81 -15.12
CA TYR A 178 -5.83 7.65 -13.93
C TYR A 178 -5.26 9.05 -14.17
N ALA A 179 -4.02 9.14 -14.64
CA ALA A 179 -3.37 10.43 -14.89
C ALA A 179 -4.05 11.27 -15.97
N LEU A 180 -4.67 10.63 -16.96
CA LEU A 180 -5.45 11.32 -17.99
C LEU A 180 -6.74 11.90 -17.41
N ALA A 181 -7.49 11.14 -16.62
CA ALA A 181 -8.69 11.59 -15.93
C ALA A 181 -8.39 12.77 -15.01
N ARG A 182 -7.32 12.70 -14.21
CA ARG A 182 -6.85 13.81 -13.34
C ARG A 182 -6.57 15.07 -14.16
N ARG A 183 -5.89 14.96 -15.31
CA ARG A 183 -5.57 16.11 -16.18
C ARG A 183 -6.80 16.74 -16.83
N LYS A 184 -7.86 15.96 -17.04
CA LYS A 184 -9.14 16.47 -17.52
C LYS A 184 -9.97 17.16 -16.45
N GLY A 185 -9.56 17.09 -15.17
CA GLY A 185 -10.31 17.64 -14.05
C GLY A 185 -11.52 16.80 -13.66
N GLU A 186 -11.52 15.51 -13.98
CA GLU A 186 -12.58 14.59 -13.57
C GLU A 186 -12.61 14.46 -12.03
N SER A 187 -13.73 14.06 -11.48
CA SER A 187 -13.86 13.85 -10.03
C SER A 187 -12.94 12.73 -9.55
N GLU A 188 -12.56 12.74 -8.26
CA GLU A 188 -11.69 11.69 -7.72
C GLU A 188 -12.28 10.28 -7.90
N PRO A 189 -13.58 10.01 -7.65
CA PRO A 189 -14.18 8.71 -7.94
C PRO A 189 -14.05 8.30 -9.42
N ASP A 190 -14.20 9.24 -10.38
CA ASP A 190 -14.06 8.94 -11.80
C ASP A 190 -12.61 8.64 -12.17
N CYS A 191 -11.66 9.35 -11.57
CA CYS A 191 -10.22 9.07 -11.74
C CYS A 191 -9.86 7.67 -11.23
N VAL A 192 -10.37 7.29 -10.05
CA VAL A 192 -10.19 5.95 -9.49
C VAL A 192 -10.79 4.89 -10.39
N LEU A 193 -12.02 5.09 -10.87
CA LEU A 193 -12.68 4.18 -11.81
C LEU A 193 -11.87 4.01 -13.10
N ALA A 194 -11.35 5.11 -13.68
CA ALA A 194 -10.51 5.06 -14.87
C ALA A 194 -9.22 4.24 -14.63
N GLY A 195 -8.57 4.42 -13.47
CA GLY A 195 -7.40 3.64 -13.08
C GLY A 195 -7.69 2.14 -12.96
N MET A 196 -8.79 1.79 -12.31
CA MET A 196 -9.24 0.40 -12.15
C MET A 196 -9.57 -0.26 -13.48
N GLN A 197 -10.28 0.43 -14.37
CA GLN A 197 -10.61 -0.07 -15.72
C GLN A 197 -9.34 -0.31 -16.53
N GLY A 198 -8.40 0.64 -16.52
CA GLY A 198 -7.13 0.49 -17.22
C GLY A 198 -6.25 -0.66 -16.65
N TYR A 199 -6.35 -0.95 -15.35
CA TYR A 199 -5.74 -2.13 -14.75
C TYR A 199 -6.41 -3.42 -15.24
N ALA A 200 -7.74 -3.48 -15.22
CA ALA A 200 -8.49 -4.66 -15.66
C ALA A 200 -8.26 -4.98 -17.15
N ASP A 201 -8.07 -3.97 -17.99
CA ASP A 201 -7.78 -4.15 -19.42
C ASP A 201 -6.39 -4.79 -19.66
N ASN A 202 -5.42 -4.58 -18.77
CA ASN A 202 -4.14 -5.28 -18.83
C ASN A 202 -4.29 -6.79 -18.60
N LEU A 203 -5.21 -7.19 -17.72
CA LEU A 203 -5.44 -8.61 -17.38
C LEU A 203 -6.15 -9.40 -18.51
N ARG A 204 -6.84 -8.69 -19.41
CA ARG A 204 -7.53 -9.33 -20.55
C ARG A 204 -6.61 -9.63 -21.73
N LEU A 205 -5.41 -9.06 -21.74
CA LEU A 205 -4.44 -9.15 -22.83
C LEU A 205 -3.25 -10.06 -22.49
N ALA A 206 -3.17 -10.56 -21.26
CA ALA A 206 -2.21 -11.53 -20.77
C ALA A 206 -2.83 -12.93 -20.70
#